data_b945b088c2fd0cb31309043dde7c17f5
#
_entry.id   b945b088c2fd0cb31309043dde7c17f5
#
_cell.length_a   1.000
_cell.length_b   1.000
_cell.length_c   1.000
_cell.angle_alpha   90.00
_cell.angle_beta   90.00
_cell.angle_gamma   90.00
#
_symmetry.space_group_name_H-M   'P 1'
#
loop_
_entity.id
_entity.type
_entity.pdbx_description
1 polymer ?
#
loop_
_entity_poly.entity_id
_entity_poly.type
_entity_poly.pdbx_seq_one_letter_code
_entity_poly.pdbx_strand_id
1 'polypeptide(L)'
;MKKFLSAILLIIACALQSAAQTNPKIEIVNSNTLEVNETYGPDIKILRGDVAFYHDSAYMYCDSALYNNKENFFKAFGRIHIERLMSDNDTVHLWSDSASYDGNTKLATARRNVKMTRDSMVMLTENLDFDMTANVAYYFDGGTTFSGEDTLISDYGHFYPNTNDLKYTKDVEIHNPDYLMRSDTLTYNIKTKISNFIGPTEIISDSDYLYTERGWFNHITDQGQLTKHNYMTSNERRLDADTIFYDRARNYGYGRSNVEITDTVKAIKLLGDEAHYYDQDQKSILTKKALMIYYSDIDTLYLHADTICSYMVPFVDQPDSLYRMVKAYHKTKMFRRDIQAMCDSMVYDFSDSTITMNRNPVIWHNENQITAENMKFYTSNNHIDMVELLNKAFVISQVDSLNHYNQIFGKNMVAYLDSNKIQEVEVISEANTVYYTVEDSIATGMNIISSQDMNIHFTKGKVDKIWFYKKPKGTIYPLEGLTKRQQFLDGFVWYDKHRPHKRDDVFVWGEITEKPITAQQLEEEEKAAKEAEEEMEEF
;
A
#
# COMPACT_ATOMS: atom_id res chain seq x y z
N MET A 1 -52.81 47.90 25.06
CA MET A 1 -53.47 47.59 23.77
C MET A 1 -53.03 48.50 22.63
N LYS A 2 -52.85 49.83 22.76
CA LYS A 2 -52.42 50.69 21.64
C LYS A 2 -51.00 50.41 21.08
N LYS A 3 -50.03 49.92 21.88
CA LYS A 3 -48.66 49.59 21.44
C LYS A 3 -48.55 48.25 20.72
N PHE A 4 -49.54 47.35 20.91
CA PHE A 4 -49.57 46.05 20.23
C PHE A 4 -50.19 46.16 18.82
N LEU A 5 -51.14 47.08 18.64
CA LEU A 5 -51.74 47.37 17.33
C LEU A 5 -50.78 48.07 16.36
N SER A 6 -49.87 48.96 16.91
CA SER A 6 -48.82 49.61 16.10
C SER A 6 -47.76 48.65 15.59
N ALA A 7 -47.42 47.61 16.37
CA ALA A 7 -46.41 46.59 15.97
C ALA A 7 -46.98 45.64 14.87
N ILE A 8 -48.26 45.32 14.94
CA ILE A 8 -48.92 44.47 13.89
C ILE A 8 -49.10 45.26 12.59
N LEU A 9 -49.38 46.56 12.63
CA LEU A 9 -49.45 47.39 11.42
C LEU A 9 -48.09 47.59 10.76
N LEU A 10 -46.97 47.61 11.52
CA LEU A 10 -45.60 47.72 10.99
C LEU A 10 -45.16 46.39 10.35
N ILE A 11 -45.59 45.22 10.88
CA ILE A 11 -45.29 43.90 10.32
C ILE A 11 -46.06 43.65 9.03
N ILE A 12 -47.30 44.13 8.94
CA ILE A 12 -48.10 44.04 7.71
C ILE A 12 -47.57 44.99 6.62
N ALA A 13 -47.03 46.15 6.97
CA ALA A 13 -46.37 47.06 6.01
C ALA A 13 -45.03 46.51 5.47
N CYS A 14 -44.29 45.73 6.25
CA CYS A 14 -43.08 45.01 5.79
C CYS A 14 -43.39 43.77 4.95
N ALA A 15 -44.60 43.17 5.10
CA ALA A 15 -45.00 42.02 4.30
C ALA A 15 -45.56 42.40 2.91
N LEU A 16 -45.80 43.67 2.64
CA LEU A 16 -46.27 44.18 1.34
C LEU A 16 -45.17 44.77 0.44
N GLN A 17 -43.91 44.74 0.88
CA GLN A 17 -42.77 44.90 -0.01
C GLN A 17 -42.29 43.54 -0.50
N SER A 18 -43.19 42.72 -1.00
CA SER A 18 -42.83 41.76 -2.04
C SER A 18 -42.46 42.62 -3.24
N ALA A 19 -41.17 42.95 -3.36
CA ALA A 19 -40.66 43.46 -4.61
C ALA A 19 -41.08 42.42 -5.65
N ALA A 20 -41.98 42.78 -6.52
CA ALA A 20 -42.25 42.06 -7.75
C ALA A 20 -40.88 41.98 -8.41
N GLN A 21 -40.25 40.82 -8.36
CA GLN A 21 -39.05 40.53 -9.10
C GLN A 21 -39.47 40.60 -10.57
N THR A 22 -39.38 41.79 -11.16
CA THR A 22 -39.60 41.98 -12.61
C THR A 22 -38.50 41.14 -13.25
N ASN A 23 -38.90 39.98 -13.80
CA ASN A 23 -37.97 39.22 -14.65
C ASN A 23 -37.39 40.17 -15.68
N PRO A 24 -36.06 40.32 -15.77
CA PRO A 24 -35.49 41.21 -16.77
C PRO A 24 -36.01 40.77 -18.13
N LYS A 25 -36.52 41.72 -18.92
CA LYS A 25 -37.01 41.43 -20.26
C LYS A 25 -35.84 41.19 -21.17
N ILE A 26 -36.06 40.31 -22.16
CA ILE A 26 -35.11 40.14 -23.27
C ILE A 26 -35.10 41.44 -24.07
N GLU A 27 -33.89 42.03 -24.22
CA GLU A 27 -33.68 43.23 -24.99
C GLU A 27 -33.23 42.88 -26.40
N ILE A 28 -33.90 43.44 -27.43
CA ILE A 28 -33.43 43.38 -28.81
C ILE A 28 -32.43 44.51 -28.98
N VAL A 29 -31.17 44.17 -29.15
CA VAL A 29 -30.05 45.13 -29.29
C VAL A 29 -29.90 45.55 -30.73
N ASN A 30 -30.04 44.62 -31.67
CA ASN A 30 -29.91 44.89 -33.12
C ASN A 30 -30.74 43.93 -33.96
N SER A 31 -31.20 44.41 -35.12
CA SER A 31 -31.68 43.62 -36.25
C SER A 31 -31.76 44.48 -37.50
N ASN A 32 -31.51 43.94 -38.69
CA ASN A 32 -31.65 44.70 -39.94
C ASN A 32 -33.12 44.93 -40.30
N THR A 33 -33.97 43.94 -39.99
CA THR A 33 -35.42 44.07 -40.20
C THR A 33 -36.21 43.48 -39.04
N LEU A 34 -37.32 44.12 -38.67
CA LEU A 34 -38.29 43.62 -37.72
C LEU A 34 -39.67 43.64 -38.41
N GLU A 35 -40.28 42.46 -38.56
CA GLU A 35 -41.57 42.25 -39.18
C GLU A 35 -42.58 41.79 -38.11
N VAL A 36 -43.76 42.38 -38.12
CA VAL A 36 -44.95 41.90 -37.38
C VAL A 36 -45.94 41.45 -38.43
N ASN A 37 -46.26 40.17 -38.47
CA ASN A 37 -47.12 39.57 -39.47
C ASN A 37 -48.34 38.97 -38.81
N GLU A 38 -49.53 39.43 -39.19
CA GLU A 38 -50.79 38.97 -38.62
C GLU A 38 -51.04 37.45 -38.81
N THR A 39 -50.43 36.86 -39.85
CA THR A 39 -50.54 35.42 -40.11
C THR A 39 -49.91 34.58 -39.00
N TYR A 40 -48.89 35.07 -38.33
CA TYR A 40 -48.22 34.42 -37.20
C TYR A 40 -48.77 34.87 -35.83
N GLY A 41 -49.61 35.92 -35.84
CA GLY A 41 -50.18 36.55 -34.66
C GLY A 41 -49.56 37.89 -34.28
N PRO A 42 -50.30 38.79 -33.62
CA PRO A 42 -49.88 40.17 -33.34
C PRO A 42 -48.70 40.25 -32.33
N ASP A 43 -48.52 39.21 -31.54
CA ASP A 43 -47.48 39.19 -30.51
C ASP A 43 -46.12 38.62 -31.00
N ILE A 44 -46.07 38.12 -32.25
CA ILE A 44 -44.86 37.51 -32.84
C ILE A 44 -44.14 38.54 -33.70
N LYS A 45 -42.84 38.71 -33.36
CA LYS A 45 -41.90 39.54 -34.13
C LYS A 45 -40.89 38.62 -34.84
N ILE A 46 -40.72 38.87 -36.13
CA ILE A 46 -39.72 38.19 -36.95
C ILE A 46 -38.53 39.15 -37.13
N LEU A 47 -37.34 38.75 -36.66
CA LEU A 47 -36.13 39.52 -36.79
C LEU A 47 -35.21 38.84 -37.81
N ARG A 48 -34.58 39.62 -38.67
CA ARG A 48 -33.67 39.09 -39.70
C ARG A 48 -32.47 39.99 -39.90
N GLY A 49 -31.32 39.36 -40.09
CA GLY A 49 -30.04 39.97 -40.37
C GLY A 49 -29.40 40.61 -39.15
N ASP A 50 -28.20 40.13 -38.78
CA ASP A 50 -27.38 40.61 -37.69
C ASP A 50 -28.14 40.80 -36.37
N VAL A 51 -29.00 39.84 -36.04
CA VAL A 51 -29.84 39.89 -34.85
C VAL A 51 -29.01 39.74 -33.60
N ALA A 52 -29.19 40.67 -32.66
CA ALA A 52 -28.54 40.62 -31.36
C ALA A 52 -29.54 40.80 -30.21
N PHE A 53 -29.43 39.97 -29.19
CA PHE A 53 -30.20 40.04 -27.95
C PHE A 53 -29.26 40.20 -26.76
N TYR A 54 -29.77 40.88 -25.73
CA TYR A 54 -29.10 40.98 -24.45
C TYR A 54 -30.02 40.55 -23.33
N HIS A 55 -29.55 39.70 -22.44
CA HIS A 55 -30.30 39.27 -21.27
C HIS A 55 -29.35 38.70 -20.20
N ASP A 56 -29.48 39.11 -18.95
CA ASP A 56 -28.80 38.60 -17.78
C ASP A 56 -27.25 38.39 -18.00
N SER A 57 -26.57 39.45 -18.42
CA SER A 57 -25.14 39.45 -18.70
C SER A 57 -24.68 38.55 -19.86
N ALA A 58 -25.62 38.09 -20.68
CA ALA A 58 -25.31 37.34 -21.89
C ALA A 58 -25.73 38.09 -23.14
N TYR A 59 -24.87 38.11 -24.16
CA TYR A 59 -25.21 38.52 -25.54
C TYR A 59 -25.47 37.27 -26.37
N MET A 60 -26.46 37.32 -27.24
CA MET A 60 -26.70 36.29 -28.24
C MET A 60 -26.80 36.92 -29.62
N TYR A 61 -26.09 36.36 -30.57
CA TYR A 61 -26.05 36.79 -31.99
C TYR A 61 -26.61 35.66 -32.85
N CYS A 62 -27.38 36.00 -33.92
CA CYS A 62 -27.92 34.99 -34.85
C CYS A 62 -28.30 35.64 -36.19
N ASP A 63 -28.61 34.83 -37.21
CA ASP A 63 -29.04 35.32 -38.51
C ASP A 63 -30.52 35.75 -38.50
N SER A 64 -31.35 35.03 -37.79
CA SER A 64 -32.81 35.33 -37.69
C SER A 64 -33.39 34.80 -36.38
N ALA A 65 -34.48 35.42 -35.90
CA ALA A 65 -35.16 34.98 -34.70
C ALA A 65 -36.68 35.23 -34.81
N LEU A 66 -37.41 34.39 -34.14
CA LEU A 66 -38.85 34.55 -33.84
C LEU A 66 -38.99 34.90 -32.36
N TYR A 67 -39.51 36.06 -32.04
CA TYR A 67 -39.71 36.52 -30.67
C TYR A 67 -41.21 36.68 -30.39
N ASN A 68 -41.73 35.95 -29.38
CA ASN A 68 -43.10 36.09 -28.89
C ASN A 68 -43.10 36.91 -27.60
N ASN A 69 -43.52 38.16 -27.69
CA ASN A 69 -43.50 39.08 -26.56
C ASN A 69 -44.51 38.71 -25.44
N LYS A 70 -45.61 38.07 -25.78
CA LYS A 70 -46.64 37.67 -24.82
C LYS A 70 -46.22 36.44 -24.01
N GLU A 71 -45.62 35.49 -24.69
CA GLU A 71 -45.11 34.26 -24.08
C GLU A 71 -43.69 34.41 -23.51
N ASN A 72 -43.03 35.56 -23.70
CA ASN A 72 -41.64 35.79 -23.30
C ASN A 72 -40.69 34.69 -23.80
N PHE A 73 -40.84 34.34 -25.08
CA PHE A 73 -40.13 33.22 -25.68
C PHE A 73 -39.53 33.61 -27.01
N PHE A 74 -38.29 33.13 -27.29
CA PHE A 74 -37.72 33.27 -28.63
C PHE A 74 -37.13 31.95 -29.16
N LYS A 75 -37.06 31.89 -30.50
CA LYS A 75 -36.27 30.89 -31.24
C LYS A 75 -35.35 31.63 -32.19
N ALA A 76 -34.05 31.25 -32.17
CA ALA A 76 -33.03 31.82 -33.00
C ALA A 76 -32.45 30.76 -33.95
N PHE A 77 -32.09 31.18 -35.16
CA PHE A 77 -31.60 30.30 -36.22
C PHE A 77 -30.40 30.90 -36.93
N GLY A 78 -29.47 30.06 -37.33
CA GLY A 78 -28.29 30.37 -38.11
C GLY A 78 -27.21 31.08 -37.31
N ARG A 79 -26.00 30.60 -37.41
CA ARG A 79 -24.76 31.16 -36.81
C ARG A 79 -24.97 31.65 -35.38
N ILE A 80 -25.60 30.86 -34.54
CA ILE A 80 -25.79 31.23 -33.13
C ILE A 80 -24.44 31.40 -32.48
N HIS A 81 -24.23 32.54 -31.81
CA HIS A 81 -23.10 32.76 -30.92
C HIS A 81 -23.61 33.45 -29.64
N ILE A 82 -23.42 32.78 -28.52
CA ILE A 82 -23.75 33.32 -27.19
C ILE A 82 -22.44 33.53 -26.45
N GLU A 83 -22.29 34.72 -25.86
CA GLU A 83 -21.18 35.04 -24.96
C GLU A 83 -21.72 35.52 -23.63
N ARG A 84 -21.20 34.97 -22.55
CA ARG A 84 -21.56 35.34 -21.19
C ARG A 84 -20.34 35.58 -20.33
N LEU A 85 -20.25 36.77 -19.75
CA LEU A 85 -19.24 37.10 -18.77
C LEU A 85 -19.60 36.47 -17.43
N MET A 86 -18.68 35.68 -16.88
CA MET A 86 -18.83 34.99 -15.60
C MET A 86 -18.33 35.88 -14.45
N SER A 87 -18.71 35.55 -13.23
CA SER A 87 -18.33 36.28 -12.01
C SER A 87 -16.82 36.37 -11.73
N ASP A 88 -16.04 35.52 -12.37
CA ASP A 88 -14.57 35.50 -12.28
C ASP A 88 -13.85 36.23 -13.40
N ASN A 89 -14.57 37.04 -14.19
CA ASN A 89 -14.09 37.77 -15.36
C ASN A 89 -13.66 36.89 -16.54
N ASP A 90 -13.99 35.62 -16.51
CA ASP A 90 -13.82 34.71 -17.65
C ASP A 90 -15.08 34.74 -18.52
N THR A 91 -14.96 34.43 -19.82
CA THR A 91 -16.08 34.43 -20.76
C THR A 91 -16.35 33.03 -21.28
N VAL A 92 -17.61 32.62 -21.17
CA VAL A 92 -18.11 31.41 -21.83
C VAL A 92 -18.64 31.79 -23.20
N HIS A 93 -18.18 31.09 -24.23
CA HIS A 93 -18.71 31.19 -25.57
C HIS A 93 -19.41 29.93 -25.98
N LEU A 94 -20.57 30.05 -26.62
CA LEU A 94 -21.35 28.92 -27.15
C LEU A 94 -21.78 29.23 -28.60
N TRP A 95 -21.60 28.24 -29.46
CA TRP A 95 -22.06 28.26 -30.84
C TRP A 95 -23.00 27.08 -31.08
N SER A 96 -24.00 27.28 -31.97
CA SER A 96 -24.94 26.23 -32.42
C SER A 96 -25.64 26.64 -33.69
N ASP A 97 -26.37 25.69 -34.31
CA ASP A 97 -27.21 26.01 -35.49
C ASP A 97 -28.54 26.66 -35.10
N SER A 98 -29.07 26.32 -33.95
CA SER A 98 -30.30 26.92 -33.43
C SER A 98 -30.32 26.99 -31.90
N ALA A 99 -31.03 27.98 -31.37
CA ALA A 99 -31.21 28.17 -29.93
C ALA A 99 -32.64 28.59 -29.63
N SER A 100 -33.12 28.27 -28.43
CA SER A 100 -34.38 28.84 -27.93
C SER A 100 -34.23 29.21 -26.45
N TYR A 101 -35.05 30.17 -26.02
CA TYR A 101 -35.11 30.57 -24.62
C TYR A 101 -36.57 30.87 -24.23
N ASP A 102 -37.00 30.28 -23.14
CA ASP A 102 -38.26 30.55 -22.47
C ASP A 102 -37.99 31.36 -21.19
N GLY A 103 -38.36 32.63 -21.22
CA GLY A 103 -38.15 33.56 -20.10
C GLY A 103 -39.08 33.28 -18.89
N ASN A 104 -40.13 32.46 -19.02
CA ASN A 104 -41.01 32.08 -17.92
C ASN A 104 -40.44 30.90 -17.13
N THR A 105 -39.95 29.89 -17.84
CA THR A 105 -39.28 28.72 -17.24
C THR A 105 -37.80 28.97 -17.00
N LYS A 106 -37.20 29.99 -17.63
CA LYS A 106 -35.80 30.31 -17.65
C LYS A 106 -34.91 29.17 -18.19
N LEU A 107 -35.45 28.41 -19.13
CA LEU A 107 -34.75 27.34 -19.82
C LEU A 107 -34.26 27.83 -21.19
N ALA A 108 -32.93 27.78 -21.39
CA ALA A 108 -32.31 27.98 -22.70
C ALA A 108 -31.92 26.62 -23.29
N THR A 109 -32.01 26.50 -24.63
CA THR A 109 -31.60 25.30 -25.34
C THR A 109 -30.74 25.67 -26.54
N ALA A 110 -29.69 24.88 -26.80
CA ALA A 110 -28.89 24.93 -28.03
C ALA A 110 -28.93 23.56 -28.72
N ARG A 111 -29.03 23.55 -30.05
CA ARG A 111 -29.26 22.32 -30.82
C ARG A 111 -28.39 22.32 -32.07
N ARG A 112 -27.86 21.15 -32.38
CA ARG A 112 -27.02 20.80 -33.52
C ARG A 112 -25.69 21.56 -33.54
N ASN A 113 -24.62 20.84 -33.72
CA ASN A 113 -23.25 21.37 -33.81
C ASN A 113 -22.92 22.29 -32.61
N VAL A 114 -23.36 21.93 -31.40
CA VAL A 114 -23.11 22.76 -30.23
C VAL A 114 -21.65 22.67 -29.84
N LYS A 115 -21.00 23.83 -29.78
CA LYS A 115 -19.62 24.01 -29.30
C LYS A 115 -19.64 25.02 -28.16
N MET A 116 -19.12 24.65 -27.02
CA MET A 116 -18.91 25.55 -25.88
C MET A 116 -17.41 25.65 -25.58
N THR A 117 -16.93 26.86 -25.34
CA THR A 117 -15.55 27.07 -24.92
C THR A 117 -15.48 27.90 -23.64
N ARG A 118 -14.54 27.58 -22.80
CA ARG A 118 -14.16 28.37 -21.64
C ARG A 118 -12.68 28.11 -21.33
N ASP A 119 -11.89 29.19 -21.29
CA ASP A 119 -10.43 29.09 -21.16
C ASP A 119 -9.86 28.13 -22.24
N SER A 120 -9.12 27.12 -21.87
CA SER A 120 -8.56 26.12 -22.81
C SER A 120 -9.51 24.92 -23.07
N MET A 121 -10.67 24.87 -22.41
CA MET A 121 -11.62 23.78 -22.55
C MET A 121 -12.54 23.98 -23.77
N VAL A 122 -12.77 22.92 -24.53
CA VAL A 122 -13.71 22.87 -25.64
C VAL A 122 -14.66 21.69 -25.43
N MET A 123 -15.97 21.96 -25.37
CA MET A 123 -17.00 20.92 -25.30
C MET A 123 -17.78 20.90 -26.63
N LEU A 124 -18.02 19.71 -27.14
CA LEU A 124 -18.84 19.46 -28.33
C LEU A 124 -20.00 18.52 -27.98
N THR A 125 -21.21 18.85 -28.43
CA THR A 125 -22.40 18.00 -28.29
C THR A 125 -23.44 18.36 -29.33
N GLU A 126 -24.48 17.54 -29.51
CA GLU A 126 -25.62 17.88 -30.37
C GLU A 126 -26.69 18.67 -29.64
N ASN A 127 -26.85 18.45 -28.34
CA ASN A 127 -27.90 19.06 -27.53
C ASN A 127 -27.37 19.57 -26.21
N LEU A 128 -27.53 20.86 -25.94
CA LEU A 128 -27.16 21.49 -24.66
C LEU A 128 -28.36 22.29 -24.13
N ASP A 129 -28.74 22.04 -22.91
CA ASP A 129 -29.74 22.80 -22.17
C ASP A 129 -29.07 23.58 -21.03
N PHE A 130 -29.62 24.76 -20.75
CA PHE A 130 -29.18 25.58 -19.63
C PHE A 130 -30.38 26.01 -18.80
N ASP A 131 -30.50 25.47 -17.61
CA ASP A 131 -31.44 25.90 -16.59
C ASP A 131 -30.84 27.08 -15.82
N MET A 132 -31.32 28.29 -16.12
CA MET A 132 -30.86 29.52 -15.47
C MET A 132 -31.31 29.62 -14.00
N THR A 133 -32.36 28.91 -13.60
CA THR A 133 -32.84 28.89 -12.21
C THR A 133 -31.93 28.05 -11.35
N ALA A 134 -31.63 26.84 -11.80
CA ALA A 134 -30.65 25.95 -11.17
C ALA A 134 -29.19 26.38 -11.43
N ASN A 135 -28.97 27.27 -12.41
CA ASN A 135 -27.68 27.67 -12.93
C ASN A 135 -26.81 26.48 -13.32
N VAL A 136 -27.36 25.59 -14.18
CA VAL A 136 -26.66 24.40 -14.66
C VAL A 136 -26.85 24.23 -16.15
N ALA A 137 -25.76 24.04 -16.87
CA ALA A 137 -25.79 23.59 -18.27
C ALA A 137 -25.59 22.07 -18.32
N TYR A 138 -26.33 21.38 -19.19
CA TYR A 138 -26.21 19.93 -19.31
C TYR A 138 -26.51 19.44 -20.72
N TYR A 139 -25.80 18.38 -21.10
CA TYR A 139 -26.10 17.57 -22.27
C TYR A 139 -26.51 16.13 -21.87
N PHE A 140 -27.23 15.43 -22.74
CA PHE A 140 -27.85 14.13 -22.41
C PHE A 140 -27.81 13.09 -23.54
N ASP A 141 -27.24 13.43 -24.69
CA ASP A 141 -27.12 12.56 -25.88
C ASP A 141 -25.67 12.30 -26.27
N GLY A 142 -24.78 12.35 -25.29
CA GLY A 142 -23.34 12.28 -25.53
C GLY A 142 -22.68 13.62 -25.77
N GLY A 143 -21.43 13.71 -25.34
CA GLY A 143 -20.59 14.87 -25.54
C GLY A 143 -19.12 14.53 -25.40
N THR A 144 -18.29 15.35 -26.05
CA THR A 144 -16.84 15.26 -26.02
C THR A 144 -16.26 16.56 -25.49
N THR A 145 -15.40 16.46 -24.49
CA THR A 145 -14.69 17.62 -23.90
C THR A 145 -13.18 17.44 -24.10
N PHE A 146 -12.55 18.45 -24.67
CA PHE A 146 -11.10 18.53 -24.84
C PHE A 146 -10.52 19.49 -23.79
N SER A 147 -9.48 19.06 -23.07
CA SER A 147 -8.77 19.87 -22.08
C SER A 147 -7.30 19.47 -22.03
N GLY A 148 -6.41 20.31 -22.58
CA GLY A 148 -5.01 19.94 -22.77
C GLY A 148 -4.88 18.73 -23.69
N GLU A 149 -4.21 17.69 -23.22
CA GLU A 149 -4.02 16.42 -23.95
C GLU A 149 -5.16 15.42 -23.72
N ASP A 150 -6.09 15.72 -22.80
CA ASP A 150 -7.20 14.84 -22.45
C ASP A 150 -8.39 15.03 -23.41
N THR A 151 -8.93 13.92 -23.87
CA THR A 151 -10.24 13.84 -24.56
C THR A 151 -11.19 13.04 -23.69
N LEU A 152 -12.19 13.73 -23.11
CA LEU A 152 -13.21 13.11 -22.27
C LEU A 152 -14.50 12.91 -23.08
N ILE A 153 -15.09 11.73 -23.00
CA ILE A 153 -16.35 11.33 -23.63
C ILE A 153 -17.29 10.85 -22.54
N SER A 154 -18.57 11.21 -22.61
CA SER A 154 -19.62 10.66 -21.73
C SER A 154 -21.00 10.84 -22.31
N ASP A 155 -21.98 10.03 -21.86
CA ASP A 155 -23.39 10.16 -22.26
C ASP A 155 -24.03 11.42 -21.70
N TYR A 156 -23.73 11.77 -20.44
CA TYR A 156 -24.30 12.93 -19.75
C TYR A 156 -23.19 13.81 -19.18
N GLY A 157 -23.30 15.11 -19.37
CA GLY A 157 -22.42 16.08 -18.77
C GLY A 157 -23.18 17.26 -18.18
N HIS A 158 -22.73 17.72 -17.02
CA HIS A 158 -23.28 18.88 -16.34
C HIS A 158 -22.16 19.86 -16.02
N PHE A 159 -22.40 21.14 -16.27
CA PHE A 159 -21.53 22.23 -15.86
C PHE A 159 -22.24 23.13 -14.87
N TYR A 160 -21.64 23.34 -13.71
CA TYR A 160 -22.12 24.18 -12.62
C TYR A 160 -21.30 25.48 -12.55
N PRO A 161 -21.73 26.57 -13.20
CA PRO A 161 -20.96 27.80 -13.29
C PRO A 161 -20.57 28.42 -11.95
N ASN A 162 -21.43 28.31 -10.92
CA ASN A 162 -21.18 28.89 -9.60
C ASN A 162 -20.01 28.24 -8.85
N THR A 163 -19.84 26.93 -8.99
CA THR A 163 -18.78 26.17 -8.31
C THR A 163 -17.62 25.85 -9.23
N ASN A 164 -17.77 26.06 -10.54
CA ASN A 164 -16.84 25.66 -11.59
C ASN A 164 -16.63 24.15 -11.69
N ASP A 165 -17.65 23.37 -11.29
CA ASP A 165 -17.61 21.92 -11.37
C ASP A 165 -18.20 21.42 -12.69
N LEU A 166 -17.53 20.46 -13.28
CA LEU A 166 -18.01 19.60 -14.34
C LEU A 166 -18.33 18.25 -13.73
N LYS A 167 -19.46 17.64 -14.12
CA LYS A 167 -19.84 16.30 -13.71
C LYS A 167 -20.22 15.49 -14.94
N TYR A 168 -19.54 14.39 -15.14
CA TYR A 168 -19.75 13.45 -16.23
C TYR A 168 -20.28 12.15 -15.66
N THR A 169 -21.30 11.57 -16.29
CA THR A 169 -21.92 10.33 -15.83
C THR A 169 -22.27 9.44 -17.01
N LYS A 170 -22.19 8.15 -16.76
CA LYS A 170 -22.48 7.06 -17.69
C LYS A 170 -21.50 7.00 -18.87
N ASP A 171 -20.85 5.86 -19.00
CA ASP A 171 -19.87 5.57 -20.04
C ASP A 171 -18.81 6.68 -20.18
N VAL A 172 -18.24 7.10 -19.01
CA VAL A 172 -17.19 8.12 -18.98
C VAL A 172 -15.88 7.51 -19.39
N GLU A 173 -15.28 8.01 -20.49
CA GLU A 173 -13.93 7.66 -20.92
C GLU A 173 -13.05 8.91 -21.00
N ILE A 174 -11.79 8.81 -20.55
CA ILE A 174 -10.74 9.79 -20.79
C ILE A 174 -9.64 9.12 -21.60
N HIS A 175 -9.38 9.67 -22.77
CA HIS A 175 -8.26 9.27 -23.62
C HIS A 175 -7.15 10.30 -23.46
N ASN A 176 -6.02 9.86 -22.90
CA ASN A 176 -4.75 10.61 -22.78
C ASN A 176 -3.67 9.80 -23.52
N PRO A 177 -2.60 10.43 -24.06
CA PRO A 177 -1.50 9.70 -24.70
C PRO A 177 -0.88 8.59 -23.80
N ASP A 178 -0.86 8.80 -22.49
CA ASP A 178 -0.21 7.91 -21.52
C ASP A 178 -1.16 6.87 -20.89
N TYR A 179 -2.50 7.11 -20.93
CA TYR A 179 -3.48 6.23 -20.30
C TYR A 179 -4.87 6.34 -20.90
N LEU A 180 -5.65 5.28 -20.71
CA LEU A 180 -7.10 5.23 -20.89
C LEU A 180 -7.75 5.10 -19.51
N MET A 181 -8.67 6.03 -19.19
CA MET A 181 -9.49 5.94 -17.97
C MET A 181 -10.94 5.64 -18.35
N ARG A 182 -11.58 4.73 -17.63
CA ARG A 182 -13.02 4.49 -17.65
C ARG A 182 -13.60 4.69 -16.26
N SER A 183 -14.72 5.39 -16.16
CA SER A 183 -15.35 5.68 -14.87
C SER A 183 -16.87 5.67 -14.98
N ASP A 184 -17.56 5.29 -13.89
CA ASP A 184 -19.02 5.46 -13.82
C ASP A 184 -19.40 6.95 -13.73
N THR A 185 -18.75 7.65 -12.83
CA THR A 185 -18.97 9.09 -12.60
C THR A 185 -17.65 9.80 -12.30
N LEU A 186 -17.41 10.88 -13.02
CA LEU A 186 -16.26 11.76 -12.82
C LEU A 186 -16.74 13.18 -12.54
N THR A 187 -16.18 13.83 -11.53
CA THR A 187 -16.28 15.29 -11.37
C THR A 187 -14.92 15.94 -11.52
N TYR A 188 -14.90 17.11 -12.13
CA TYR A 188 -13.68 17.91 -12.32
C TYR A 188 -13.97 19.36 -11.99
N ASN A 189 -13.15 19.95 -11.14
CA ASN A 189 -13.24 21.37 -10.82
C ASN A 189 -12.25 22.18 -11.65
N ILE A 190 -12.75 23.09 -12.48
CA ILE A 190 -11.93 23.86 -13.43
C ILE A 190 -10.90 24.75 -12.73
N LYS A 191 -11.20 25.27 -11.53
CA LYS A 191 -10.30 26.19 -10.77
C LYS A 191 -9.27 25.44 -9.93
N THR A 192 -9.72 24.46 -9.15
CA THR A 192 -8.82 23.71 -8.27
C THR A 192 -8.05 22.63 -9.00
N LYS A 193 -8.46 22.31 -10.24
CA LYS A 193 -7.91 21.23 -11.07
C LYS A 193 -7.95 19.86 -10.35
N ILE A 194 -8.99 19.61 -9.55
CA ILE A 194 -9.18 18.34 -8.85
C ILE A 194 -10.24 17.51 -9.57
N SER A 195 -9.89 16.29 -9.92
CA SER A 195 -10.81 15.24 -10.37
C SER A 195 -11.24 14.38 -9.18
N ASN A 196 -12.51 13.99 -9.11
CA ASN A 196 -12.99 12.98 -8.16
C ASN A 196 -13.63 11.82 -8.93
N PHE A 197 -13.26 10.61 -8.54
CA PHE A 197 -13.79 9.36 -9.06
C PHE A 197 -14.88 8.85 -8.14
N ILE A 198 -16.04 8.53 -8.68
CA ILE A 198 -17.23 8.08 -7.93
C ILE A 198 -17.83 6.87 -8.66
N GLY A 199 -17.75 5.71 -8.01
CA GLY A 199 -18.11 4.42 -8.62
C GLY A 199 -16.91 3.73 -9.28
N PRO A 200 -17.12 2.56 -9.88
CA PRO A 200 -16.08 1.80 -10.56
C PRO A 200 -15.27 2.66 -11.53
N THR A 201 -13.97 2.70 -11.33
CA THR A 201 -13.03 3.46 -12.15
C THR A 201 -11.80 2.61 -12.44
N GLU A 202 -11.44 2.52 -13.70
CA GLU A 202 -10.28 1.80 -14.23
C GLU A 202 -9.34 2.78 -14.91
N ILE A 203 -8.04 2.67 -14.66
CA ILE A 203 -7.00 3.43 -15.35
C ILE A 203 -6.02 2.41 -15.93
N ILE A 204 -5.85 2.46 -17.23
CA ILE A 204 -5.08 1.48 -18.02
C ILE A 204 -3.96 2.22 -18.73
N SER A 205 -2.71 1.84 -18.48
CA SER A 205 -1.54 2.27 -19.24
C SER A 205 -0.84 1.05 -19.87
N ASP A 206 0.28 1.25 -20.55
CA ASP A 206 0.98 0.16 -21.23
C ASP A 206 1.38 -0.99 -20.31
N SER A 207 1.79 -0.71 -19.08
CA SER A 207 2.30 -1.69 -18.12
C SER A 207 1.44 -1.84 -16.86
N ASP A 208 0.56 -0.86 -16.60
CA ASP A 208 -0.10 -0.74 -15.32
C ASP A 208 -1.63 -0.69 -15.47
N TYR A 209 -2.29 -1.34 -14.54
CA TYR A 209 -3.74 -1.27 -14.38
C TYR A 209 -4.06 -0.86 -12.95
N LEU A 210 -4.93 0.13 -12.79
CA LEU A 210 -5.40 0.60 -11.49
C LEU A 210 -6.92 0.56 -11.45
N TYR A 211 -7.47 0.03 -10.37
CA TYR A 211 -8.90 0.03 -10.09
C TYR A 211 -9.20 0.73 -8.77
N THR A 212 -10.27 1.50 -8.74
CA THR A 212 -10.82 2.11 -7.53
C THR A 212 -12.33 2.34 -7.67
N GLU A 213 -13.05 2.39 -6.55
CA GLU A 213 -14.44 2.84 -6.55
C GLU A 213 -14.60 4.26 -5.98
N ARG A 214 -13.55 4.83 -5.41
CA ARG A 214 -13.56 6.20 -4.91
C ARG A 214 -12.16 6.77 -4.76
N GLY A 215 -11.96 7.98 -5.26
CA GLY A 215 -10.69 8.66 -5.13
C GLY A 215 -10.74 10.08 -5.66
N TRP A 216 -9.62 10.75 -5.56
CA TRP A 216 -9.40 12.07 -6.16
C TRP A 216 -7.97 12.17 -6.70
N PHE A 217 -7.79 13.08 -7.66
CA PHE A 217 -6.50 13.45 -8.20
C PHE A 217 -6.42 14.96 -8.41
N ASN A 218 -5.35 15.59 -7.95
CA ASN A 218 -5.07 17.02 -8.13
C ASN A 218 -4.01 17.19 -9.22
N HIS A 219 -4.41 17.74 -10.36
CA HIS A 219 -3.56 17.94 -11.53
C HIS A 219 -2.51 19.06 -11.38
N ILE A 220 -2.60 19.91 -10.33
CA ILE A 220 -1.59 20.95 -10.04
C ILE A 220 -0.44 20.37 -9.22
N THR A 221 -0.78 19.56 -8.20
CA THR A 221 0.21 19.01 -7.25
C THR A 221 0.69 17.62 -7.64
N ASP A 222 0.09 17.01 -8.66
CA ASP A 222 0.31 15.63 -9.10
C ASP A 222 0.13 14.61 -7.97
N GLN A 223 -0.85 14.86 -7.09
CA GLN A 223 -1.17 14.02 -5.95
C GLN A 223 -2.56 13.41 -6.11
N GLY A 224 -2.68 12.15 -5.71
CA GLY A 224 -3.95 11.45 -5.71
C GLY A 224 -4.13 10.51 -4.52
N GLN A 225 -5.39 10.22 -4.20
CA GLN A 225 -5.75 9.28 -3.15
C GLN A 225 -6.94 8.44 -3.58
N LEU A 226 -6.82 7.14 -3.38
CA LEU A 226 -7.85 6.13 -3.63
C LEU A 226 -8.29 5.57 -2.28
N THR A 227 -9.60 5.41 -2.07
CA THR A 227 -10.12 5.16 -0.72
C THR A 227 -11.13 4.01 -0.62
N LYS A 228 -11.43 3.33 -1.73
CA LYS A 228 -12.40 2.23 -1.71
C LYS A 228 -12.10 1.18 -2.77
N HIS A 229 -11.94 -0.09 -2.36
CA HIS A 229 -11.65 -1.25 -3.20
C HIS A 229 -10.52 -0.99 -4.19
N ASN A 230 -9.37 -0.55 -3.66
CA ASN A 230 -8.27 -0.14 -4.51
C ASN A 230 -7.33 -1.31 -4.75
N TYR A 231 -6.97 -1.51 -6.00
CA TYR A 231 -5.83 -2.33 -6.35
C TYR A 231 -5.10 -1.80 -7.58
N MET A 232 -3.83 -2.12 -7.64
CA MET A 232 -2.94 -1.76 -8.75
C MET A 232 -2.17 -3.00 -9.17
N THR A 233 -2.06 -3.24 -10.46
CA THR A 233 -1.19 -4.28 -11.02
C THR A 233 -0.15 -3.64 -11.92
N SER A 234 1.10 -4.09 -11.78
CA SER A 234 2.22 -3.66 -12.62
C SER A 234 3.09 -4.89 -12.88
N ASN A 235 3.20 -5.29 -14.13
CA ASN A 235 3.79 -6.57 -14.53
C ASN A 235 3.11 -7.72 -13.73
N GLU A 236 3.89 -8.62 -13.09
CA GLU A 236 3.37 -9.73 -12.29
C GLU A 236 3.17 -9.37 -10.81
N ARG A 237 3.13 -8.08 -10.47
CA ARG A 237 2.91 -7.61 -9.10
C ARG A 237 1.55 -6.99 -8.95
N ARG A 238 0.94 -7.22 -7.81
CA ARG A 238 -0.33 -6.61 -7.42
C ARG A 238 -0.21 -6.00 -6.03
N LEU A 239 -0.68 -4.76 -5.89
CA LEU A 239 -0.86 -4.04 -4.62
C LEU A 239 -2.35 -3.88 -4.36
N ASP A 240 -2.82 -4.30 -3.21
CA ASP A 240 -4.14 -4.02 -2.66
C ASP A 240 -3.99 -3.23 -1.35
N ALA A 241 -4.86 -2.26 -1.10
CA ALA A 241 -4.94 -1.54 0.18
C ALA A 241 -6.27 -0.80 0.32
N ASP A 242 -6.73 -0.55 1.57
CA ASP A 242 -7.94 0.24 1.81
C ASP A 242 -7.77 1.69 1.36
N THR A 243 -6.57 2.23 1.48
CA THR A 243 -6.20 3.56 0.99
C THR A 243 -4.86 3.49 0.27
N ILE A 244 -4.81 4.05 -0.92
CA ILE A 244 -3.57 4.26 -1.68
C ILE A 244 -3.43 5.76 -1.94
N PHE A 245 -2.32 6.33 -1.54
CA PHE A 245 -1.93 7.70 -1.85
C PHE A 245 -0.72 7.68 -2.79
N TYR A 246 -0.70 8.59 -3.74
CA TYR A 246 0.39 8.73 -4.68
C TYR A 246 0.75 10.21 -4.88
N ASP A 247 2.03 10.52 -4.83
CA ASP A 247 2.63 11.83 -5.11
C ASP A 247 3.60 11.67 -6.29
N ARG A 248 3.12 11.98 -7.49
CA ARG A 248 3.87 11.79 -8.74
C ARG A 248 5.08 12.73 -8.81
N ALA A 249 4.95 13.95 -8.30
CA ALA A 249 6.03 14.93 -8.31
C ALA A 249 7.23 14.50 -7.46
N ARG A 250 6.99 13.69 -6.41
CA ARG A 250 8.01 13.14 -5.52
C ARG A 250 8.36 11.69 -5.81
N ASN A 251 7.70 11.08 -6.77
CA ASN A 251 7.79 9.64 -7.02
C ASN A 251 7.63 8.79 -5.74
N TYR A 252 6.59 9.13 -4.97
CA TYR A 252 6.31 8.54 -3.67
C TYR A 252 4.91 7.94 -3.65
N GLY A 253 4.80 6.71 -3.15
CA GLY A 253 3.55 6.00 -2.93
C GLY A 253 3.40 5.57 -1.48
N TYR A 254 2.15 5.50 -1.02
CA TYR A 254 1.80 5.11 0.34
C TYR A 254 0.51 4.28 0.36
N GLY A 255 0.57 3.09 0.92
CA GLY A 255 -0.58 2.21 1.16
C GLY A 255 -0.90 2.13 2.64
N ARG A 256 -2.18 2.15 3.01
CA ARG A 256 -2.64 2.09 4.40
C ARG A 256 -3.83 1.16 4.56
N SER A 257 -3.80 0.40 5.66
CA SER A 257 -4.78 -0.60 6.09
C SER A 257 -4.96 -1.74 5.08
N ASN A 258 -4.83 -2.96 5.57
CA ASN A 258 -4.96 -4.17 4.76
C ASN A 258 -4.06 -4.16 3.52
N VAL A 259 -2.83 -3.68 3.68
CA VAL A 259 -1.87 -3.68 2.57
C VAL A 259 -1.47 -5.11 2.25
N GLU A 260 -1.66 -5.50 1.00
CA GLU A 260 -1.22 -6.76 0.44
C GLU A 260 -0.43 -6.49 -0.85
N ILE A 261 0.81 -6.97 -0.92
CA ILE A 261 1.63 -6.94 -2.13
C ILE A 261 1.93 -8.37 -2.53
N THR A 262 1.50 -8.77 -3.71
CA THR A 262 1.72 -10.11 -4.26
C THR A 262 2.68 -10.03 -5.46
N ASP A 263 3.75 -10.83 -5.44
CA ASP A 263 4.66 -11.05 -6.57
C ASP A 263 4.54 -12.53 -6.97
N THR A 264 3.86 -12.80 -8.08
CA THR A 264 3.54 -14.18 -8.49
C THR A 264 4.75 -14.91 -9.05
N VAL A 265 5.71 -14.19 -9.66
CA VAL A 265 6.93 -14.78 -10.21
C VAL A 265 7.86 -15.25 -9.10
N LYS A 266 7.98 -14.45 -8.03
CA LYS A 266 8.81 -14.80 -6.89
C LYS A 266 8.11 -15.65 -5.85
N ALA A 267 6.82 -15.92 -6.04
CA ALA A 267 5.97 -16.62 -5.07
C ALA A 267 6.01 -15.98 -3.65
N ILE A 268 6.00 -14.64 -3.60
CA ILE A 268 6.06 -13.85 -2.37
C ILE A 268 4.79 -13.05 -2.20
N LYS A 269 4.27 -13.05 -0.98
CA LYS A 269 3.21 -12.16 -0.52
C LYS A 269 3.70 -11.36 0.68
N LEU A 270 3.49 -10.05 0.66
CA LEU A 270 3.80 -9.14 1.76
C LEU A 270 2.50 -8.57 2.32
N LEU A 271 2.30 -8.65 3.61
CA LEU A 271 1.12 -8.16 4.32
C LEU A 271 1.54 -7.17 5.40
N GLY A 272 0.76 -6.10 5.59
CA GLY A 272 1.00 -5.12 6.65
C GLY A 272 -0.10 -4.07 6.71
N ASP A 273 -0.06 -3.20 7.72
CA ASP A 273 -1.03 -2.11 7.84
C ASP A 273 -0.54 -0.80 7.19
N GLU A 274 0.77 -0.67 6.92
CA GLU A 274 1.36 0.48 6.21
C GLU A 274 2.49 0.04 5.29
N ALA A 275 2.48 0.56 4.06
CA ALA A 275 3.58 0.41 3.10
C ALA A 275 3.94 1.77 2.49
N HIS A 276 5.22 2.02 2.32
CA HIS A 276 5.77 3.19 1.66
C HIS A 276 6.66 2.75 0.51
N TYR A 277 6.57 3.44 -0.62
CA TYR A 277 7.39 3.22 -1.79
C TYR A 277 8.03 4.53 -2.24
N TYR A 278 9.33 4.51 -2.44
CA TYR A 278 10.16 5.61 -2.94
C TYR A 278 10.82 5.16 -4.23
N ASP A 279 10.35 5.67 -5.35
CA ASP A 279 10.76 5.19 -6.67
C ASP A 279 12.23 5.54 -6.99
N GLN A 280 12.67 6.75 -6.64
CA GLN A 280 14.05 7.19 -6.87
C GLN A 280 15.09 6.23 -6.26
N ASP A 281 14.81 5.75 -5.06
CA ASP A 281 15.69 4.83 -4.33
C ASP A 281 15.31 3.37 -4.56
N GLN A 282 14.28 3.09 -5.33
CA GLN A 282 13.62 1.78 -5.45
C GLN A 282 13.43 1.11 -4.09
N LYS A 283 13.05 1.93 -3.10
CA LYS A 283 12.94 1.55 -1.70
C LYS A 283 11.49 1.32 -1.32
N SER A 284 11.24 0.16 -0.71
CA SER A 284 9.95 -0.19 -0.13
C SER A 284 10.11 -0.42 1.37
N ILE A 285 9.17 0.08 2.16
CA ILE A 285 9.13 -0.12 3.61
C ILE A 285 7.74 -0.63 3.96
N LEU A 286 7.66 -1.75 4.65
CA LEU A 286 6.44 -2.35 5.17
C LEU A 286 6.51 -2.38 6.69
N THR A 287 5.46 -1.86 7.35
CA THR A 287 5.40 -1.75 8.81
C THR A 287 4.02 -2.12 9.36
N LYS A 288 3.92 -2.16 10.68
CA LYS A 288 2.68 -2.47 11.41
C LYS A 288 2.14 -3.84 11.02
N LYS A 289 2.61 -4.87 11.72
CA LYS A 289 2.36 -6.29 11.46
C LYS A 289 2.93 -6.76 10.11
N ALA A 290 4.10 -6.22 9.75
CA ALA A 290 4.75 -6.63 8.51
C ALA A 290 5.01 -8.14 8.50
N LEU A 291 4.48 -8.83 7.50
CA LEU A 291 4.60 -10.27 7.31
C LEU A 291 5.00 -10.55 5.87
N MET A 292 6.07 -11.29 5.69
CA MET A 292 6.42 -11.90 4.41
C MET A 292 5.99 -13.37 4.41
N ILE A 293 5.31 -13.78 3.35
CA ILE A 293 4.95 -15.17 3.09
C ILE A 293 5.68 -15.58 1.81
N TYR A 294 6.49 -16.62 1.91
CA TYR A 294 7.20 -17.20 0.76
C TYR A 294 6.69 -18.61 0.52
N TYR A 295 6.12 -18.83 -0.66
CA TYR A 295 5.58 -20.12 -1.09
C TYR A 295 6.69 -20.90 -1.81
N SER A 296 7.33 -21.83 -1.10
CA SER A 296 8.35 -22.71 -1.68
C SER A 296 7.76 -24.09 -2.01
N ASP A 297 8.48 -24.86 -2.80
CA ASP A 297 8.10 -26.24 -3.16
C ASP A 297 8.07 -27.19 -1.96
N ILE A 298 8.77 -26.85 -0.87
CA ILE A 298 8.88 -27.67 0.33
C ILE A 298 7.75 -27.38 1.30
N ASP A 299 7.59 -26.11 1.68
CA ASP A 299 6.58 -25.62 2.61
C ASP A 299 6.54 -24.08 2.60
N THR A 300 5.49 -23.50 3.15
CA THR A 300 5.34 -22.05 3.25
C THR A 300 6.16 -21.49 4.41
N LEU A 301 6.98 -20.48 4.12
CA LEU A 301 7.75 -19.74 5.12
C LEU A 301 7.03 -18.43 5.46
N TYR A 302 6.90 -18.16 6.74
CA TYR A 302 6.36 -16.93 7.31
C TYR A 302 7.45 -16.19 8.05
N LEU A 303 7.68 -14.91 7.71
CA LEU A 303 8.66 -14.03 8.36
C LEU A 303 7.97 -12.76 8.80
N HIS A 304 7.97 -12.50 10.10
CA HIS A 304 7.48 -11.25 10.69
C HIS A 304 8.64 -10.42 11.25
N ALA A 305 8.50 -9.09 11.16
CA ALA A 305 9.33 -8.10 11.87
C ALA A 305 8.51 -6.83 12.11
N ASP A 306 8.96 -5.95 12.99
CA ASP A 306 8.33 -4.63 13.16
C ASP A 306 8.40 -3.83 11.84
N THR A 307 9.48 -4.01 11.08
CA THR A 307 9.69 -3.40 9.75
C THR A 307 10.39 -4.36 8.80
N ILE A 308 9.87 -4.44 7.57
CA ILE A 308 10.54 -5.10 6.44
C ILE A 308 10.85 -4.02 5.39
N CYS A 309 12.11 -3.90 5.00
CA CYS A 309 12.58 -2.89 4.07
C CYS A 309 13.36 -3.54 2.92
N SER A 310 13.09 -3.12 1.69
CA SER A 310 13.83 -3.52 0.49
C SER A 310 14.31 -2.29 -0.25
N TYR A 311 15.57 -2.25 -0.68
CA TYR A 311 16.16 -1.13 -1.41
C TYR A 311 17.31 -1.58 -2.29
N MET A 312 17.69 -0.73 -3.23
CA MET A 312 18.85 -0.95 -4.10
C MET A 312 20.10 -0.32 -3.52
N VAL A 313 21.24 -0.99 -3.66
CA VAL A 313 22.56 -0.55 -3.18
C VAL A 313 23.53 -0.61 -4.34
N PRO A 314 24.38 0.41 -4.56
CA PRO A 314 25.42 0.35 -5.57
C PRO A 314 26.54 -0.61 -5.15
N PHE A 315 27.11 -1.35 -6.12
CA PHE A 315 28.35 -2.09 -5.88
C PHE A 315 29.51 -1.12 -5.64
N VAL A 316 30.37 -1.45 -4.68
CA VAL A 316 31.52 -0.59 -4.33
C VAL A 316 32.46 -0.37 -5.52
N ASP A 317 32.71 -1.44 -6.28
CA ASP A 317 33.63 -1.41 -7.43
C ASP A 317 32.97 -1.00 -8.75
N GLN A 318 31.64 -0.97 -8.80
CA GLN A 318 30.83 -0.63 -9.98
C GLN A 318 29.60 0.18 -9.54
N PRO A 319 29.74 1.47 -9.25
CA PRO A 319 28.64 2.29 -8.69
C PRO A 319 27.40 2.40 -9.59
N ASP A 320 27.54 2.19 -10.89
CA ASP A 320 26.43 2.19 -11.86
C ASP A 320 25.62 0.89 -11.85
N SER A 321 26.16 -0.17 -11.24
CA SER A 321 25.47 -1.45 -11.05
C SER A 321 24.88 -1.53 -9.66
N LEU A 322 23.58 -1.90 -9.58
CA LEU A 322 22.84 -1.96 -8.33
C LEU A 322 22.48 -3.41 -7.98
N TYR A 323 22.50 -3.72 -6.69
CA TYR A 323 21.95 -4.97 -6.17
C TYR A 323 20.88 -4.69 -5.12
N ARG A 324 20.03 -5.66 -4.88
CA ARG A 324 18.96 -5.55 -3.89
C ARG A 324 19.45 -5.96 -2.50
N MET A 325 19.00 -5.23 -1.50
CA MET A 325 19.14 -5.58 -0.09
C MET A 325 17.76 -5.61 0.57
N VAL A 326 17.49 -6.66 1.33
CA VAL A 326 16.26 -6.79 2.12
C VAL A 326 16.63 -6.89 3.60
N LYS A 327 15.98 -6.08 4.43
CA LYS A 327 16.18 -6.06 5.88
C LYS A 327 14.85 -6.27 6.61
N ALA A 328 14.84 -7.16 7.57
CA ALA A 328 13.78 -7.32 8.55
C ALA A 328 14.33 -6.96 9.94
N TYR A 329 13.71 -6.02 10.64
CA TYR A 329 14.14 -5.49 11.95
C TYR A 329 12.97 -4.86 12.66
N HIS A 330 12.90 -4.81 13.86
CA HIS A 330 13.19 -5.47 15.06
C HIS A 330 12.28 -6.68 15.30
N LYS A 331 12.56 -7.49 16.30
CA LYS A 331 11.72 -8.64 16.69
C LYS A 331 11.41 -9.56 15.52
N THR A 332 12.44 -9.93 14.77
CA THR A 332 12.29 -10.80 13.60
C THR A 332 12.03 -12.23 14.06
N LYS A 333 10.88 -12.80 13.66
CA LYS A 333 10.52 -14.20 13.86
C LYS A 333 10.16 -14.87 12.55
N MET A 334 10.58 -16.11 12.39
CA MET A 334 10.35 -16.93 11.22
C MET A 334 9.72 -18.27 11.61
N PHE A 335 8.75 -18.74 10.83
CA PHE A 335 8.11 -20.05 10.99
C PHE A 335 8.03 -20.76 9.64
N ARG A 336 8.53 -21.97 9.61
CA ARG A 336 8.23 -23.07 8.67
C ARG A 336 8.22 -24.34 9.50
N ARG A 337 7.47 -25.36 9.11
CA ARG A 337 7.27 -26.55 9.96
C ARG A 337 8.56 -27.23 10.42
N ASP A 338 9.57 -27.31 9.55
CA ASP A 338 10.86 -27.97 9.81
C ASP A 338 11.92 -27.03 10.45
N ILE A 339 11.75 -25.69 10.28
CA ILE A 339 12.69 -24.70 10.81
C ILE A 339 11.96 -23.47 11.31
N GLN A 340 12.33 -23.03 12.50
CA GLN A 340 11.85 -21.80 13.12
C GLN A 340 13.04 -20.97 13.55
N ALA A 341 12.87 -19.65 13.62
CA ALA A 341 13.94 -18.79 14.09
C ALA A 341 13.41 -17.51 14.75
N MET A 342 14.25 -16.90 15.58
CA MET A 342 14.08 -15.55 16.08
C MET A 342 15.42 -14.82 16.14
N CYS A 343 15.42 -13.50 15.91
CA CYS A 343 16.58 -12.63 16.07
C CYS A 343 16.11 -11.18 16.17
N ASP A 344 17.01 -10.26 16.52
CA ASP A 344 16.66 -8.83 16.47
C ASP A 344 16.50 -8.36 15.03
N SER A 345 17.43 -8.74 14.15
CA SER A 345 17.36 -8.35 12.74
C SER A 345 17.94 -9.40 11.80
N MET A 346 17.40 -9.42 10.57
CA MET A 346 17.85 -10.27 9.48
C MET A 346 18.13 -9.39 8.25
N VAL A 347 19.23 -9.69 7.55
CA VAL A 347 19.61 -9.00 6.30
C VAL A 347 19.84 -10.05 5.23
N TYR A 348 19.18 -9.91 4.09
CA TYR A 348 19.52 -10.65 2.87
C TYR A 348 20.24 -9.71 1.90
N ASP A 349 21.49 -9.99 1.66
CA ASP A 349 22.35 -9.30 0.70
C ASP A 349 22.39 -10.11 -0.61
N PHE A 350 21.85 -9.52 -1.67
CA PHE A 350 21.77 -10.20 -2.98
C PHE A 350 23.09 -10.07 -3.78
N SER A 351 24.06 -9.27 -3.31
CA SER A 351 25.34 -9.15 -4.00
C SER A 351 26.19 -10.43 -3.88
N ASP A 352 26.13 -11.06 -2.72
CA ASP A 352 26.87 -12.29 -2.38
C ASP A 352 25.95 -13.46 -1.98
N SER A 353 24.62 -13.26 -2.14
CA SER A 353 23.59 -14.25 -1.80
C SER A 353 23.67 -14.73 -0.35
N THR A 354 23.92 -13.81 0.60
CA THR A 354 24.05 -14.14 2.00
C THR A 354 22.87 -13.66 2.83
N ILE A 355 22.51 -14.45 3.87
CA ILE A 355 21.54 -14.06 4.90
C ILE A 355 22.30 -13.93 6.22
N THR A 356 22.22 -12.78 6.85
CA THR A 356 22.83 -12.55 8.16
C THR A 356 21.74 -12.35 9.22
N MET A 357 21.82 -13.12 10.31
CA MET A 357 20.99 -12.94 11.50
C MET A 357 21.84 -12.35 12.63
N ASN A 358 21.38 -11.26 13.23
CA ASN A 358 22.16 -10.48 14.19
C ASN A 358 21.52 -10.46 15.58
N ARG A 359 22.39 -10.27 16.58
CA ARG A 359 22.02 -10.08 18.00
C ARG A 359 21.29 -11.29 18.60
N ASN A 360 22.09 -12.29 18.93
CA ASN A 360 21.68 -13.52 19.60
C ASN A 360 20.54 -14.25 18.89
N PRO A 361 20.72 -14.62 17.61
CA PRO A 361 19.75 -15.43 16.91
C PRO A 361 19.58 -16.79 17.56
N VAL A 362 18.34 -17.29 17.52
CA VAL A 362 17.99 -18.65 17.91
C VAL A 362 17.31 -19.32 16.73
N ILE A 363 17.77 -20.51 16.37
CA ILE A 363 17.15 -21.35 15.35
C ILE A 363 16.76 -22.68 15.98
N TRP A 364 15.58 -23.13 15.63
CA TRP A 364 15.09 -24.48 15.94
C TRP A 364 14.93 -25.25 14.63
N HIS A 365 15.62 -26.37 14.53
CA HIS A 365 15.53 -27.28 13.40
C HIS A 365 15.33 -28.69 13.94
N ASN A 366 14.14 -29.26 13.71
CA ASN A 366 13.69 -30.48 14.36
C ASN A 366 13.82 -30.35 15.90
N GLU A 367 14.57 -31.25 16.55
CA GLU A 367 14.77 -31.26 18.01
C GLU A 367 16.00 -30.43 18.44
N ASN A 368 16.67 -29.77 17.50
CA ASN A 368 17.87 -29.02 17.80
C ASN A 368 17.57 -27.53 17.95
N GLN A 369 18.14 -26.91 18.97
CA GLN A 369 18.25 -25.47 19.13
C GLN A 369 19.68 -25.04 18.82
N ILE A 370 19.84 -24.01 18.01
CA ILE A 370 21.13 -23.46 17.57
C ILE A 370 21.16 -21.98 17.94
N THR A 371 22.23 -21.56 18.64
CA THR A 371 22.42 -20.16 19.04
C THR A 371 23.84 -19.68 18.74
N ALA A 372 24.01 -18.40 18.53
CA ALA A 372 25.30 -17.70 18.41
C ALA A 372 25.10 -16.20 18.67
N GLU A 373 26.15 -15.38 18.72
CA GLU A 373 25.96 -13.91 18.73
C GLU A 373 25.50 -13.39 17.37
N ASN A 374 26.00 -14.00 16.28
CA ASN A 374 25.58 -13.73 14.90
C ASN A 374 25.65 -15.02 14.08
N MET A 375 24.80 -15.11 13.04
CA MET A 375 24.82 -16.23 12.10
C MET A 375 24.83 -15.70 10.67
N LYS A 376 25.63 -16.34 9.79
CA LYS A 376 25.68 -16.01 8.36
C LYS A 376 25.45 -17.27 7.54
N PHE A 377 24.52 -17.20 6.61
CA PHE A 377 24.13 -18.26 5.69
C PHE A 377 24.59 -17.88 4.29
N TYR A 378 25.23 -18.78 3.58
CA TYR A 378 25.61 -18.63 2.20
C TYR A 378 24.68 -19.49 1.35
N THR A 379 24.06 -18.88 0.37
CA THR A 379 23.03 -19.55 -0.46
C THR A 379 23.41 -19.54 -1.92
N SER A 380 23.12 -20.64 -2.62
CA SER A 380 23.16 -20.71 -4.08
C SER A 380 21.95 -21.51 -4.61
N ASN A 381 21.38 -21.09 -5.73
CA ASN A 381 20.26 -21.79 -6.36
C ASN A 381 19.10 -22.13 -5.39
N ASN A 382 18.77 -21.22 -4.47
CA ASN A 382 17.76 -21.39 -3.41
C ASN A 382 18.08 -22.49 -2.38
N HIS A 383 19.32 -22.94 -2.29
CA HIS A 383 19.82 -23.86 -1.27
C HIS A 383 20.82 -23.17 -0.35
N ILE A 384 20.91 -23.63 0.88
CA ILE A 384 21.95 -23.24 1.83
C ILE A 384 23.15 -24.16 1.59
N ASP A 385 24.32 -23.58 1.32
CA ASP A 385 25.56 -24.31 1.09
C ASP A 385 26.45 -24.31 2.31
N MET A 386 26.46 -23.20 3.07
CA MET A 386 27.29 -23.05 4.26
C MET A 386 26.60 -22.16 5.29
N VAL A 387 26.81 -22.47 6.56
CA VAL A 387 26.35 -21.66 7.69
C VAL A 387 27.51 -21.42 8.65
N GLU A 388 27.76 -20.15 8.96
CA GLU A 388 28.70 -19.73 9.99
C GLU A 388 27.94 -19.29 11.24
N LEU A 389 28.29 -19.89 12.38
CA LEU A 389 27.87 -19.47 13.71
C LEU A 389 29.04 -18.74 14.36
N LEU A 390 28.86 -17.44 14.57
CA LEU A 390 29.97 -16.55 14.98
C LEU A 390 29.82 -16.13 16.43
N ASN A 391 30.81 -16.44 17.22
CA ASN A 391 30.92 -16.23 18.64
C ASN A 391 29.88 -16.98 19.48
N LYS A 392 30.34 -17.70 20.49
CA LYS A 392 29.51 -18.48 21.43
C LYS A 392 28.51 -19.40 20.70
N ALA A 393 29.01 -20.09 19.67
CA ALA A 393 28.21 -21.02 18.92
C ALA A 393 27.78 -22.20 19.80
N PHE A 394 26.49 -22.47 19.90
CA PHE A 394 25.95 -23.48 20.78
C PHE A 394 24.83 -24.27 20.07
N VAL A 395 24.94 -25.58 20.07
CA VAL A 395 23.92 -26.52 19.57
C VAL A 395 23.43 -27.37 20.73
N ILE A 396 22.12 -27.42 20.95
CA ILE A 396 21.48 -28.17 22.01
C ILE A 396 20.42 -29.07 21.38
N SER A 397 20.40 -30.34 21.77
CA SER A 397 19.39 -31.31 21.36
C SER A 397 18.82 -32.03 22.58
N GLN A 398 17.49 -31.96 22.78
CA GLN A 398 16.85 -32.66 23.86
C GLN A 398 16.87 -34.17 23.60
N VAL A 399 17.31 -34.94 24.59
CA VAL A 399 17.45 -36.40 24.49
C VAL A 399 16.17 -37.09 24.94
N ASP A 400 15.60 -36.63 26.05
CA ASP A 400 14.42 -37.22 26.67
C ASP A 400 13.59 -36.15 27.43
N SER A 401 12.48 -36.58 28.05
CA SER A 401 11.62 -35.74 28.88
C SER A 401 12.17 -35.45 30.28
N LEU A 402 13.32 -36.02 30.65
CA LEU A 402 13.97 -35.87 31.96
C LEU A 402 14.99 -34.73 31.99
N ASN A 403 14.96 -33.84 30.98
CA ASN A 403 15.88 -32.72 30.83
C ASN A 403 17.34 -33.11 30.59
N HIS A 404 17.58 -34.25 29.93
CA HIS A 404 18.90 -34.58 29.39
C HIS A 404 19.08 -33.89 28.00
N TYR A 405 20.21 -33.23 27.82
CA TYR A 405 20.48 -32.47 26.59
C TYR A 405 21.87 -32.82 26.04
N ASN A 406 21.95 -33.27 24.80
CA ASN A 406 23.20 -33.26 24.07
C ASN A 406 23.58 -31.82 23.77
N GLN A 407 24.85 -31.47 23.98
CA GLN A 407 25.32 -30.10 23.89
C GLN A 407 26.64 -30.06 23.13
N ILE A 408 26.79 -29.11 22.24
CA ILE A 408 28.01 -28.79 21.54
C ILE A 408 28.25 -27.28 21.65
N PHE A 409 29.38 -26.90 22.23
CA PHE A 409 29.79 -25.52 22.33
C PHE A 409 31.11 -25.31 21.59
N GLY A 410 31.26 -24.18 20.94
CA GLY A 410 32.52 -23.71 20.38
C GLY A 410 32.54 -22.19 20.24
N LYS A 411 33.71 -21.61 20.11
CA LYS A 411 33.81 -20.18 19.84
C LYS A 411 33.10 -19.83 18.52
N ASN A 412 33.41 -20.61 17.48
CA ASN A 412 32.74 -20.52 16.18
C ASN A 412 32.39 -21.92 15.68
N MET A 413 31.36 -22.03 14.81
CA MET A 413 31.09 -23.26 14.07
C MET A 413 30.82 -22.94 12.61
N VAL A 414 31.21 -23.87 11.73
CA VAL A 414 30.91 -23.80 10.29
C VAL A 414 30.23 -25.12 9.90
N ALA A 415 29.05 -25.04 9.34
CA ALA A 415 28.32 -26.18 8.81
C ALA A 415 28.33 -26.12 7.28
N TYR A 416 28.72 -27.19 6.63
CA TYR A 416 28.69 -27.38 5.18
C TYR A 416 27.51 -28.26 4.80
N LEU A 417 26.75 -27.80 3.81
CA LEU A 417 25.54 -28.49 3.36
C LEU A 417 25.64 -28.80 1.85
N ASP A 418 24.97 -29.87 1.44
CA ASP A 418 24.66 -30.16 0.05
C ASP A 418 23.16 -30.30 -0.08
N SER A 419 22.57 -29.47 -0.95
CA SER A 419 21.12 -29.46 -1.20
C SER A 419 20.29 -29.40 0.11
N ASN A 420 20.68 -28.47 1.01
CA ASN A 420 20.12 -28.27 2.36
C ASN A 420 20.33 -29.45 3.35
N LYS A 421 21.21 -30.41 3.05
CA LYS A 421 21.54 -31.52 3.95
C LYS A 421 22.94 -31.33 4.51
N ILE A 422 23.05 -31.31 5.83
CA ILE A 422 24.33 -31.21 6.53
C ILE A 422 25.22 -32.39 6.15
N GLN A 423 26.45 -32.08 5.74
CA GLN A 423 27.51 -33.03 5.41
C GLN A 423 28.61 -33.01 6.48
N GLU A 424 28.94 -31.83 6.97
CA GLU A 424 30.06 -31.63 7.88
C GLU A 424 29.79 -30.43 8.78
N VAL A 425 30.24 -30.51 10.04
CA VAL A 425 30.27 -29.39 10.98
C VAL A 425 31.64 -29.31 11.60
N GLU A 426 32.30 -28.17 11.43
CA GLU A 426 33.58 -27.83 12.08
C GLU A 426 33.28 -26.96 13.31
N VAL A 427 33.75 -27.36 14.48
CA VAL A 427 33.76 -26.57 15.70
C VAL A 427 35.15 -26.01 15.91
N ILE A 428 35.29 -24.70 15.89
CA ILE A 428 36.56 -23.98 15.85
C ILE A 428 36.77 -23.27 17.18
N SER A 429 37.79 -23.67 17.88
CA SER A 429 38.20 -23.18 19.20
C SER A 429 37.20 -23.48 20.32
N GLU A 430 37.74 -23.96 21.43
CA GLU A 430 36.97 -24.25 22.66
C GLU A 430 35.88 -25.29 22.44
N ALA A 431 36.14 -26.34 21.67
CA ALA A 431 35.18 -27.41 21.42
C ALA A 431 34.90 -28.20 22.70
N ASN A 432 33.68 -28.06 23.23
CA ASN A 432 33.16 -28.76 24.40
C ASN A 432 31.86 -29.48 24.07
N THR A 433 31.72 -30.72 24.54
CA THR A 433 30.51 -31.50 24.28
C THR A 433 30.03 -32.20 25.55
N VAL A 434 28.73 -32.28 25.70
CA VAL A 434 28.01 -33.22 26.59
C VAL A 434 27.17 -34.12 25.70
N TYR A 435 27.37 -35.41 25.78
CA TYR A 435 26.66 -36.40 24.97
C TYR A 435 26.15 -37.56 25.82
N TYR A 436 24.85 -37.80 25.78
CA TYR A 436 24.21 -38.91 26.43
C TYR A 436 24.17 -40.13 25.51
N THR A 437 24.70 -41.27 26.01
CA THR A 437 24.51 -42.55 25.33
C THR A 437 23.11 -43.06 25.56
N VAL A 438 22.46 -43.53 24.52
CA VAL A 438 21.05 -43.97 24.56
C VAL A 438 20.95 -45.41 24.08
N GLU A 439 20.29 -46.25 24.84
CA GLU A 439 19.89 -47.62 24.47
C GLU A 439 18.34 -47.72 24.59
N ASP A 440 17.68 -48.18 23.57
CA ASP A 440 16.19 -48.29 23.51
C ASP A 440 15.46 -46.98 23.92
N SER A 441 15.97 -45.84 23.51
CA SER A 441 15.45 -44.49 23.84
C SER A 441 15.61 -44.07 25.31
N ILE A 442 16.41 -44.77 26.07
CA ILE A 442 16.72 -44.47 27.48
C ILE A 442 18.19 -44.08 27.57
N ALA A 443 18.48 -42.95 28.21
CA ALA A 443 19.84 -42.55 28.51
C ALA A 443 20.49 -43.53 29.47
N THR A 444 21.70 -44.03 29.17
CA THR A 444 22.43 -45.05 29.94
C THR A 444 23.73 -44.53 30.51
N GLY A 445 24.25 -43.43 30.02
CA GLY A 445 25.49 -42.83 30.48
C GLY A 445 25.67 -41.43 29.82
N MET A 446 26.66 -40.69 30.27
CA MET A 446 26.98 -39.39 29.77
C MET A 446 28.49 -39.23 29.52
N ASN A 447 28.87 -38.68 28.39
CA ASN A 447 30.23 -38.35 28.00
C ASN A 447 30.43 -36.85 27.97
N ILE A 448 31.48 -36.37 28.63
CA ILE A 448 31.94 -34.99 28.50
C ILE A 448 33.29 -35.03 27.79
N ILE A 449 33.39 -34.33 26.64
CA ILE A 449 34.66 -34.26 25.88
C ILE A 449 34.97 -32.80 25.58
N SER A 450 36.20 -32.41 25.83
CA SER A 450 36.75 -31.10 25.49
C SER A 450 37.96 -31.24 24.59
N SER A 451 38.09 -30.36 23.60
CA SER A 451 39.25 -30.25 22.73
C SER A 451 39.39 -28.81 22.22
N GLN A 452 40.46 -28.51 21.50
CA GLN A 452 40.53 -27.20 20.89
C GLN A 452 39.59 -27.10 19.71
N ASP A 453 39.56 -28.10 18.82
CA ASP A 453 38.73 -28.14 17.62
C ASP A 453 38.06 -29.51 17.52
N MET A 454 36.92 -29.57 16.81
CA MET A 454 36.17 -30.80 16.56
C MET A 454 35.57 -30.75 15.14
N ASN A 455 35.48 -31.92 14.54
CA ASN A 455 34.84 -32.09 13.25
C ASN A 455 33.82 -33.25 13.32
N ILE A 456 32.62 -33.01 12.80
CA ILE A 456 31.50 -33.97 12.78
C ILE A 456 31.10 -34.23 11.33
N HIS A 457 31.21 -35.46 10.89
CA HIS A 457 30.73 -35.88 9.58
C HIS A 457 29.40 -36.58 9.65
N PHE A 458 28.57 -36.28 8.66
CA PHE A 458 27.23 -36.82 8.56
C PHE A 458 27.10 -37.70 7.32
N THR A 459 26.48 -38.85 7.44
CA THR A 459 26.09 -39.73 6.33
C THR A 459 24.58 -39.96 6.40
N LYS A 460 23.88 -39.59 5.32
CA LYS A 460 22.39 -39.69 5.24
C LYS A 460 21.66 -38.99 6.41
N GLY A 461 22.18 -37.82 6.84
CA GLY A 461 21.60 -37.02 7.91
C GLY A 461 21.83 -37.55 9.33
N LYS A 462 22.67 -38.58 9.51
CA LYS A 462 23.08 -39.11 10.81
C LYS A 462 24.55 -38.88 11.01
N VAL A 463 24.95 -38.64 12.25
CA VAL A 463 26.36 -38.56 12.63
C VAL A 463 27.04 -39.89 12.28
N ASP A 464 28.06 -39.86 11.46
CA ASP A 464 28.90 -40.98 11.06
C ASP A 464 30.17 -41.05 11.88
N LYS A 465 30.88 -39.91 11.98
CA LYS A 465 32.17 -39.81 12.66
C LYS A 465 32.34 -38.48 13.35
N ILE A 466 33.01 -38.48 14.49
CA ILE A 466 33.44 -37.29 15.22
C ILE A 466 34.91 -37.39 15.48
N TRP A 467 35.65 -36.36 15.10
CA TRP A 467 37.08 -36.23 15.40
C TRP A 467 37.31 -35.04 16.34
N PHE A 468 38.07 -35.31 17.41
CA PHE A 468 38.51 -34.29 18.36
C PHE A 468 40.00 -34.02 18.13
N TYR A 469 40.36 -32.77 17.93
CA TYR A 469 41.72 -32.37 17.60
C TYR A 469 42.37 -31.51 18.69
N LYS A 470 43.71 -31.61 18.81
CA LYS A 470 44.48 -30.77 19.68
C LYS A 470 44.14 -30.92 21.18
N LYS A 471 44.69 -31.98 21.79
CA LYS A 471 44.59 -32.30 23.21
C LYS A 471 43.16 -32.66 23.68
N PRO A 472 42.52 -33.65 23.11
CA PRO A 472 41.22 -34.08 23.59
C PRO A 472 41.32 -34.64 25.02
N LYS A 473 40.33 -34.26 25.84
CA LYS A 473 40.10 -34.82 27.17
C LYS A 473 38.66 -35.30 27.25
N GLY A 474 38.43 -36.51 27.71
CA GLY A 474 37.10 -37.11 27.82
C GLY A 474 36.92 -37.81 29.16
N THR A 475 35.69 -37.70 29.69
CA THR A 475 35.26 -38.41 30.90
C THR A 475 33.90 -39.00 30.66
N ILE A 476 33.71 -40.25 31.07
CA ILE A 476 32.43 -40.98 31.00
C ILE A 476 31.88 -41.06 32.43
N TYR A 477 30.63 -40.67 32.55
CA TYR A 477 29.91 -40.71 33.83
C TYR A 477 28.71 -41.65 33.75
N PRO A 478 28.43 -42.43 34.83
CA PRO A 478 27.12 -43.06 35.01
C PRO A 478 26.05 -41.96 35.24
N LEU A 479 24.78 -42.26 35.00
CA LEU A 479 23.72 -41.26 35.20
C LEU A 479 23.45 -40.99 36.69
N GLU A 480 23.72 -41.95 37.55
CA GLU A 480 23.53 -41.79 39.00
C GLU A 480 24.59 -40.83 39.57
N GLY A 481 24.15 -39.86 40.38
CA GLY A 481 25.03 -38.91 41.07
C GLY A 481 25.60 -37.82 40.20
N LEU A 482 25.03 -37.54 39.00
CA LEU A 482 25.45 -36.43 38.16
C LEU A 482 25.10 -35.10 38.81
N THR A 483 26.12 -34.22 38.96
CA THR A 483 25.88 -32.84 39.37
C THR A 483 25.40 -32.00 38.19
N LYS A 484 24.68 -30.88 38.43
CA LYS A 484 24.28 -29.96 37.39
C LYS A 484 25.48 -29.42 36.59
N ARG A 485 26.60 -29.19 37.24
CA ARG A 485 27.84 -28.76 36.61
C ARG A 485 28.38 -29.76 35.57
N GLN A 486 28.14 -31.04 35.75
CA GLN A 486 28.49 -32.05 34.76
C GLN A 486 27.48 -32.13 33.64
N GLN A 487 26.19 -31.87 33.92
CA GLN A 487 25.09 -31.98 32.95
C GLN A 487 25.02 -30.81 31.98
N PHE A 488 25.50 -29.60 32.35
CA PHE A 488 25.35 -28.40 31.54
C PHE A 488 26.70 -27.72 31.26
N LEU A 489 26.94 -27.35 30.01
CA LEU A 489 28.04 -26.50 29.62
C LEU A 489 27.79 -25.05 30.02
N ASP A 490 28.85 -24.28 30.25
CA ASP A 490 28.77 -22.84 30.47
C ASP A 490 28.08 -22.15 29.29
N GLY A 491 27.11 -21.28 29.58
CA GLY A 491 26.32 -20.60 28.56
C GLY A 491 25.06 -21.36 28.10
N PHE A 492 24.72 -22.51 28.69
CA PHE A 492 23.50 -23.25 28.35
C PHE A 492 22.25 -22.42 28.60
N VAL A 493 21.37 -22.31 27.57
CA VAL A 493 20.00 -21.74 27.67
C VAL A 493 19.07 -22.50 26.75
N TRP A 494 17.91 -22.89 27.27
CA TRP A 494 16.87 -23.52 26.47
C TRP A 494 15.69 -22.56 26.23
N TYR A 495 15.49 -22.16 24.95
CA TYR A 495 14.52 -21.14 24.53
C TYR A 495 13.21 -21.71 23.96
N ASP A 496 12.89 -22.98 24.17
CA ASP A 496 11.76 -23.66 23.51
C ASP A 496 10.41 -22.95 23.71
N LYS A 497 10.18 -22.31 24.87
CA LYS A 497 8.95 -21.52 25.10
C LYS A 497 8.80 -20.30 24.18
N HIS A 498 9.86 -19.85 23.52
CA HIS A 498 9.85 -18.77 22.53
C HIS A 498 9.71 -19.26 21.09
N ARG A 499 9.78 -20.60 20.92
CA ARG A 499 9.69 -21.25 19.62
C ARG A 499 8.30 -21.06 19.03
N PRO A 500 8.16 -20.53 17.80
CA PRO A 500 6.87 -20.48 17.11
C PRO A 500 6.47 -21.90 16.68
N HIS A 501 5.27 -22.36 17.08
CA HIS A 501 4.71 -23.66 16.73
C HIS A 501 3.69 -23.60 15.58
N LYS A 502 3.16 -22.41 15.30
CA LYS A 502 2.24 -22.14 14.20
C LYS A 502 2.50 -20.75 13.58
N ARG A 503 1.91 -20.51 12.42
CA ARG A 503 2.05 -19.26 11.67
C ARG A 503 1.88 -18.01 12.52
N ASP A 504 0.83 -17.97 13.34
CA ASP A 504 0.46 -16.74 14.06
C ASP A 504 1.39 -16.42 15.24
N ASP A 505 2.20 -17.39 15.68
CA ASP A 505 3.15 -17.20 16.78
C ASP A 505 4.32 -16.28 16.36
N VAL A 506 4.52 -16.02 15.05
CA VAL A 506 5.54 -15.08 14.58
C VAL A 506 5.25 -13.65 15.05
N PHE A 507 3.99 -13.30 15.32
CA PHE A 507 3.60 -11.98 15.83
C PHE A 507 3.77 -11.83 17.35
N VAL A 508 4.01 -12.95 18.06
CA VAL A 508 4.11 -12.95 19.52
C VAL A 508 5.58 -12.84 19.91
N TRP A 509 5.97 -11.71 20.47
CA TRP A 509 7.31 -11.52 21.04
C TRP A 509 7.20 -11.50 22.57
N GLY A 510 7.55 -12.63 23.22
CA GLY A 510 7.63 -12.71 24.68
C GLY A 510 8.90 -12.04 25.20
N GLU A 511 8.87 -11.59 26.45
CA GLU A 511 10.08 -11.16 27.15
C GLU A 511 11.03 -12.36 27.35
N ILE A 512 12.27 -12.22 26.93
CA ILE A 512 13.30 -13.23 27.11
C ILE A 512 13.85 -13.07 28.54
N THR A 513 13.40 -13.92 29.43
CA THR A 513 13.76 -13.92 30.86
C THR A 513 14.81 -14.96 31.20
N GLU A 514 15.05 -15.91 30.30
CA GLU A 514 16.04 -16.97 30.45
C GLU A 514 17.43 -16.36 30.49
N LYS A 515 18.21 -16.82 31.48
CA LYS A 515 19.62 -16.43 31.62
C LYS A 515 20.50 -17.65 31.36
N PRO A 516 21.65 -17.43 30.69
CA PRO A 516 22.63 -18.51 30.54
C PRO A 516 23.04 -19.05 31.89
N ILE A 517 23.13 -20.36 32.00
CA ILE A 517 23.73 -21.03 33.16
C ILE A 517 25.24 -20.70 33.13
N THR A 518 25.73 -20.10 34.19
CA THR A 518 27.16 -19.75 34.28
C THR A 518 27.94 -20.76 35.12
N ALA A 519 29.21 -20.97 34.80
CA ALA A 519 30.07 -21.84 35.57
C ALA A 519 30.10 -21.45 37.06
N GLN A 520 30.09 -20.15 37.37
CA GLN A 520 30.05 -19.64 38.74
C GLN A 520 28.78 -20.07 39.49
N GLN A 521 27.59 -19.96 38.84
CA GLN A 521 26.32 -20.44 39.44
C GLN A 521 26.35 -21.94 39.72
N LEU A 522 26.89 -22.71 38.78
CA LEU A 522 27.02 -24.18 38.97
C LEU A 522 27.98 -24.54 40.11
N GLU A 523 29.05 -23.78 40.33
CA GLU A 523 29.99 -23.95 41.46
C GLU A 523 29.34 -23.59 42.78
N GLU A 524 28.58 -22.51 42.85
CA GLU A 524 27.87 -22.09 44.06
C GLU A 524 26.77 -23.09 44.44
N GLU A 525 25.99 -23.61 43.45
CA GLU A 525 25.00 -24.68 43.71
C GLU A 525 25.62 -25.99 44.16
N GLU A 526 26.75 -26.39 43.58
CA GLU A 526 27.49 -27.62 43.98
C GLU A 526 28.02 -27.51 45.40
N LYS A 527 28.54 -26.35 45.78
CA LYS A 527 29.05 -26.05 47.12
C LYS A 527 27.90 -26.09 48.14
N ALA A 528 26.77 -25.43 47.85
CA ALA A 528 25.62 -25.45 48.72
C ALA A 528 25.03 -26.87 48.92
N ALA A 529 25.04 -27.69 47.85
CA ALA A 529 24.59 -29.10 47.94
C ALA A 529 25.47 -29.93 48.86
N LYS A 530 26.81 -29.77 48.79
CA LYS A 530 27.76 -30.45 49.67
C LYS A 530 27.65 -30.03 51.13
N GLU A 531 27.49 -28.73 51.38
CA GLU A 531 27.26 -28.21 52.74
C GLU A 531 25.96 -28.75 53.33
N ALA A 532 24.87 -28.90 52.52
CA ALA A 532 23.62 -29.48 52.97
C ALA A 532 23.71 -31.00 53.22
N GLU A 533 24.52 -31.74 52.45
CA GLU A 533 24.77 -33.19 52.69
C GLU A 533 25.59 -33.39 53.97
N GLU A 534 26.63 -32.58 54.21
CA GLU A 534 27.45 -32.62 55.43
C GLU A 534 26.61 -32.30 56.68
N GLU A 535 25.71 -31.33 56.61
CA GLU A 535 24.77 -31.02 57.70
C GLU A 535 23.78 -32.14 57.98
N MET A 536 23.38 -32.94 56.98
CA MET A 536 22.47 -34.08 57.16
C MET A 536 23.19 -35.35 57.72
N GLU A 537 24.50 -35.48 57.48
CA GLU A 537 25.31 -36.56 58.05
C GLU A 537 25.70 -36.32 59.52
N GLU A 538 25.67 -35.05 59.99
CA GLU A 538 25.95 -34.68 61.39
C GLU A 538 24.71 -34.83 62.32
N PHE A 539 23.52 -35.13 61.78
CA PHE A 539 22.29 -35.38 62.55
C PHE A 539 21.94 -36.87 62.59
#